data_32cd5140c3de246909610abfb96c7da2
#
_entry.id   32cd5140c3de246909610abfb96c7da2
#
_cell.length_a   1.000
_cell.length_b   1.000
_cell.length_c   1.000
_cell.angle_alpha   90.00
_cell.angle_beta   90.00
_cell.angle_gamma   90.00
#
_symmetry.space_group_name_H-M   'P 1'
#
loop_
_entity.id
_entity.type
_entity.pdbx_description
1 polymer ?
#
loop_
_entity_poly.entity_id
_entity_poly.type
_entity_poly.pdbx_seq_one_letter_code
_entity_poly.pdbx_strand_id
1 'polypeptide(L)'
;LALLAAFIVVTNWVATTLDDIHYGRPRTFQIDAFVGHNESAGMPSHFIALNLHGRIEIIELPGGDASHARVYLGPQLYGTDADLVPVTLSFLDVNGDHQPDMIIHFQGTQVVFINDQGSFRPLRPDERAPVEQFLQQHGQ
;
A
#
# COMPACT_ATOMS: atom_id res chain seq x y z
N LEU A 1 -10.07 -3.00 16.36
CA LEU A 1 -9.58 -2.85 15.99
C LEU A 1 -8.46 -3.11 16.17
N ALA A 2 -8.20 -3.23 15.88
CA ALA A 2 -7.22 -3.44 16.09
C ALA A 2 -6.48 -2.70 15.88
N LEU A 3 -6.61 -2.03 15.71
CA LEU A 3 -6.11 -1.46 15.78
C LEU A 3 -5.67 -1.40 16.31
N LEU A 4 -5.41 -1.22 16.42
CA LEU A 4 -4.96 -0.91 16.84
C LEU A 4 -4.16 -1.35 17.04
N ALA A 5 -3.75 -1.49 16.74
CA ALA A 5 -3.06 -1.78 16.92
C ALA A 5 -2.23 -1.56 16.85
N ALA A 6 -1.70 -1.26 16.89
CA ALA A 6 -0.96 -0.95 17.01
C ALA A 6 -0.85 -0.18 17.24
N PHE A 7 -1.31 0.22 17.64
CA PHE A 7 -1.50 0.99 17.91
C PHE A 7 -1.37 1.35 18.66
N ILE A 8 -0.91 1.95 19.43
CA ILE A 8 -1.01 2.67 19.69
C ILE A 8 -0.13 3.35 19.89
N VAL A 9 0.85 3.81 20.01
CA VAL A 9 1.23 4.62 19.89
C VAL A 9 1.09 5.28 20.43
N VAL A 10 0.49 5.53 20.80
CA VAL A 10 0.03 6.12 20.70
C VAL A 10 -1.28 6.50 20.96
N THR A 11 -1.69 6.87 22.22
CA THR A 11 -3.05 7.22 22.49
C THR A 11 -3.54 8.35 21.62
N ASN A 12 -2.77 9.43 21.53
CA ASN A 12 -3.16 10.54 20.68
C ASN A 12 -3.20 10.15 19.22
N TRP A 13 -2.23 9.32 18.78
CA TRP A 13 -2.25 8.87 17.41
C TRP A 13 -3.47 8.02 17.13
N VAL A 14 -3.81 7.10 18.05
CA VAL A 14 -4.97 6.23 17.87
C VAL A 14 -6.25 7.06 17.85
N ALA A 15 -6.41 7.99 18.79
CA ALA A 15 -7.60 8.81 18.84
C ALA A 15 -7.74 9.65 17.58
N THR A 16 -6.66 10.29 17.13
CA THR A 16 -6.68 11.09 15.92
C THR A 16 -6.99 10.24 14.71
N THR A 17 -6.38 9.06 14.62
CA THR A 17 -6.60 8.15 13.50
C THR A 17 -8.05 7.69 13.46
N LEU A 18 -8.64 7.34 14.59
CA LEU A 18 -10.03 6.92 14.63
C LEU A 18 -10.97 8.06 14.25
N ASP A 19 -10.70 9.27 14.74
CA ASP A 19 -11.48 10.44 14.34
C ASP A 19 -11.35 10.68 12.85
N ASP A 20 -10.14 10.61 12.31
CA ASP A 20 -9.89 10.81 10.90
C ASP A 20 -10.61 9.78 10.04
N ILE A 21 -10.60 8.51 10.47
CA ILE A 21 -11.32 7.47 9.76
C ILE A 21 -12.82 7.75 9.79
N HIS A 22 -13.35 8.12 10.96
CA HIS A 22 -14.77 8.39 11.13
C HIS A 22 -15.21 9.56 10.25
N TYR A 23 -14.36 10.59 10.14
CA TYR A 23 -14.65 11.79 9.35
C TYR A 23 -13.97 11.77 7.97
N GLY A 24 -13.34 10.65 7.60
CA GLY A 24 -12.69 10.51 6.31
C GLY A 24 -11.24 10.97 6.28
N ARG A 25 -10.58 11.05 7.42
CA ARG A 25 -9.18 11.51 7.50
C ARG A 25 -8.41 10.76 8.57
N PRO A 26 -7.20 10.26 8.25
CA PRO A 26 -6.71 10.10 6.89
C PRO A 26 -7.52 9.06 6.15
N ARG A 27 -7.43 9.06 4.86
CA ARG A 27 -8.01 7.98 4.07
C ARG A 27 -7.16 6.74 4.28
N THR A 28 -7.78 5.65 4.70
CA THR A 28 -7.10 4.38 4.91
C THR A 28 -7.78 3.27 4.14
N PHE A 29 -6.98 2.31 3.72
CA PHE A 29 -7.44 1.11 3.04
C PHE A 29 -6.61 -0.05 3.54
N GLN A 30 -7.22 -1.20 3.85
CA GLN A 30 -6.50 -2.35 4.38
C GLN A 30 -6.85 -3.59 3.58
N ILE A 31 -5.86 -4.43 3.35
CA ILE A 31 -6.06 -5.65 2.59
C ILE A 31 -4.99 -6.67 3.00
N ASP A 32 -5.38 -7.94 3.01
CA ASP A 32 -4.45 -9.06 3.17
C ASP A 32 -4.15 -9.64 1.80
N ALA A 33 -2.90 -10.02 1.58
CA ALA A 33 -2.51 -10.65 0.33
C ALA A 33 -1.31 -11.56 0.56
N PHE A 34 -1.25 -12.65 -0.21
CA PHE A 34 -0.07 -13.50 -0.22
C PHE A 34 0.87 -12.97 -1.29
N VAL A 35 2.03 -12.46 -0.86
CA VAL A 35 3.01 -11.85 -1.75
C VAL A 35 4.38 -12.51 -1.63
N GLY A 36 4.50 -13.55 -0.81
CA GLY A 36 5.76 -14.27 -0.63
C GLY A 36 6.71 -13.63 0.37
N HIS A 37 6.21 -12.80 1.27
CA HIS A 37 7.02 -12.12 2.26
C HIS A 37 6.75 -12.68 3.65
N ASN A 38 7.73 -13.43 4.20
CA ASN A 38 7.63 -13.94 5.57
C ASN A 38 6.33 -14.73 5.82
N GLU A 39 5.86 -15.44 4.82
CA GLU A 39 4.55 -16.11 4.86
C GLU A 39 4.67 -17.62 5.03
N SER A 40 5.84 -18.11 5.45
CA SER A 40 6.08 -19.55 5.58
C SER A 40 5.16 -20.22 6.59
N ALA A 41 4.60 -19.45 7.53
CA ALA A 41 3.64 -20.00 8.51
C ALA A 41 2.21 -20.03 7.97
N GLY A 42 1.97 -19.65 6.71
CA GLY A 42 0.65 -19.70 6.10
C GLY A 42 -0.22 -18.49 6.34
N MET A 43 0.31 -17.45 7.00
CA MET A 43 -0.42 -16.20 7.23
C MET A 43 -0.14 -15.22 6.11
N PRO A 44 -1.17 -14.56 5.57
CA PRO A 44 -0.93 -13.54 4.55
C PRO A 44 -0.24 -12.31 5.13
N SER A 45 0.38 -11.55 4.26
CA SER A 45 0.87 -10.22 4.62
C SER A 45 -0.30 -9.25 4.67
N HIS A 46 -0.23 -8.31 5.61
CA HIS A 46 -1.29 -7.31 5.79
C HIS A 46 -0.77 -5.96 5.31
N PHE A 47 -1.58 -5.24 4.55
CA PHE A 47 -1.20 -3.96 3.96
C PHE A 47 -2.18 -2.88 4.38
N ILE A 48 -1.63 -1.73 4.74
CA ILE A 48 -2.40 -0.54 5.10
C ILE A 48 -1.94 0.59 4.20
N ALA A 49 -2.84 1.13 3.39
CA ALA A 49 -2.57 2.29 2.57
C ALA A 49 -3.12 3.52 3.27
N LEU A 50 -2.30 4.55 3.40
CA LEU A 50 -2.65 5.77 4.11
C LEU A 50 -2.48 6.97 3.19
N ASN A 51 -3.38 7.92 3.31
CA ASN A 51 -3.19 9.27 2.78
C ASN A 51 -3.08 10.21 3.96
N LEU A 52 -1.84 10.58 4.30
CA LEU A 52 -1.57 11.49 5.42
C LEU A 52 -1.31 12.88 4.86
N HIS A 53 -2.37 13.69 4.79
CA HIS A 53 -2.28 15.06 4.28
C HIS A 53 -1.67 15.11 2.87
N GLY A 54 -2.11 14.19 2.02
CA GLY A 54 -1.63 14.09 0.65
C GLY A 54 -0.40 13.21 0.46
N ARG A 55 0.27 12.80 1.54
CA ARG A 55 1.39 11.88 1.46
C ARG A 55 0.88 10.45 1.49
N ILE A 56 1.11 9.72 0.43
CA ILE A 56 0.69 8.32 0.35
C ILE A 56 1.76 7.45 0.96
N GLU A 57 1.39 6.63 1.93
CA GLU A 57 2.30 5.69 2.59
C GLU A 57 1.64 4.33 2.65
N ILE A 58 2.42 3.30 2.43
CA ILE A 58 1.95 1.92 2.51
C ILE A 58 2.72 1.23 3.63
N ILE A 59 1.98 0.65 4.56
CA ILE A 59 2.59 -0.15 5.62
C ILE A 59 2.35 -1.61 5.29
N GLU A 60 3.40 -2.39 5.29
CA GLU A 60 3.32 -3.84 5.11
C GLU A 60 3.69 -4.53 6.41
N LEU A 61 2.85 -5.48 6.83
CA LEU A 61 3.17 -6.39 7.92
C LEU A 61 3.42 -7.76 7.28
N PRO A 62 4.68 -8.09 6.95
CA PRO A 62 4.98 -9.34 6.23
C PRO A 62 4.55 -10.55 7.05
N GLY A 63 3.75 -11.43 6.44
CA GLY A 63 3.20 -12.59 7.14
C GLY A 63 2.33 -12.22 8.32
N GLY A 64 1.82 -10.98 8.37
CA GLY A 64 1.02 -10.49 9.47
C GLY A 64 1.82 -10.12 10.71
N ASP A 65 3.15 -10.10 10.63
CA ASP A 65 4.02 -9.90 11.78
C ASP A 65 4.44 -8.44 11.89
N ALA A 66 3.88 -7.75 12.88
CA ALA A 66 4.14 -6.32 13.08
C ALA A 66 5.61 -6.05 13.43
N SER A 67 6.34 -7.04 13.97
CA SER A 67 7.75 -6.83 14.30
C SER A 67 8.63 -6.71 13.06
N HIS A 68 8.12 -7.05 11.89
CA HIS A 68 8.82 -6.95 10.62
C HIS A 68 8.20 -5.88 9.72
N ALA A 69 7.44 -4.95 10.29
CA ALA A 69 6.72 -3.93 9.52
C ALA A 69 7.67 -3.11 8.66
N ARG A 70 7.19 -2.74 7.49
CA ARG A 70 7.90 -1.90 6.53
C ARG A 70 7.00 -0.78 6.06
N VAL A 71 7.62 0.32 5.64
CA VAL A 71 6.89 1.46 5.09
C VAL A 71 7.42 1.75 3.69
N TYR A 72 6.51 1.88 2.74
CA TYR A 72 6.83 2.28 1.38
C TYR A 72 6.24 3.66 1.16
N LEU A 73 7.04 4.58 0.62
CA LEU A 73 6.59 5.94 0.36
C LEU A 73 6.08 6.04 -1.06
N GLY A 74 4.82 6.40 -1.18
CA GLY A 74 4.21 6.70 -2.46
C GLY A 74 4.36 8.17 -2.81
N PRO A 75 3.65 8.62 -3.84
CA PRO A 75 3.75 10.02 -4.24
C PRO A 75 3.12 10.97 -3.24
N GLN A 76 3.55 12.22 -3.29
CA GLN A 76 2.95 13.31 -2.53
C GLN A 76 1.91 13.99 -3.43
N LEU A 77 0.69 14.08 -2.93
CA LEU A 77 -0.40 14.79 -3.61
C LEU A 77 -0.45 16.22 -3.11
N TYR A 78 -0.79 17.14 -4.01
CA TYR A 78 -0.87 18.55 -3.70
C TYR A 78 -2.25 19.08 -4.06
N GLY A 79 -2.64 20.18 -3.45
CA GLY A 79 -3.91 20.81 -3.73
C GLY A 79 -4.79 20.87 -2.49
N THR A 80 -5.90 21.57 -2.63
CA THR A 80 -6.79 21.89 -1.50
C THR A 80 -7.36 20.65 -0.84
N ASP A 81 -7.72 19.63 -1.64
CA ASP A 81 -8.37 18.43 -1.13
C ASP A 81 -7.46 17.21 -1.24
N ALA A 82 -6.15 17.43 -1.24
CA ALA A 82 -5.20 16.32 -1.39
C ALA A 82 -5.36 15.27 -0.30
N ASP A 83 -5.70 15.68 0.91
CA ASP A 83 -5.86 14.77 2.04
C ASP A 83 -7.17 13.96 1.98
N LEU A 84 -8.05 14.26 1.03
CA LEU A 84 -9.31 13.54 0.88
C LEU A 84 -9.27 12.49 -0.23
N VAL A 85 -8.17 12.39 -0.97
CA VAL A 85 -8.08 11.47 -2.09
C VAL A 85 -8.03 10.03 -1.57
N PRO A 86 -8.96 9.16 -1.99
CA PRO A 86 -8.91 7.76 -1.58
C PRO A 86 -7.76 7.03 -2.27
N VAL A 87 -7.13 6.13 -1.51
CA VAL A 87 -6.02 5.30 -2.00
C VAL A 87 -6.40 3.85 -1.77
N THR A 88 -6.25 3.03 -2.79
CA THR A 88 -6.47 1.58 -2.66
C THR A 88 -5.28 0.83 -3.21
N LEU A 89 -5.21 -0.45 -2.91
CA LEU A 89 -4.15 -1.34 -3.36
C LEU A 89 -4.74 -2.52 -4.10
N SER A 90 -3.99 -3.00 -5.09
CA SER A 90 -4.23 -4.32 -5.66
C SER A 90 -2.89 -5.00 -5.90
N PHE A 91 -2.93 -6.31 -6.11
CA PHE A 91 -1.72 -7.09 -6.30
C PHE A 91 -1.88 -7.93 -7.55
N LEU A 92 -0.91 -7.82 -8.46
CA LEU A 92 -0.96 -8.48 -9.76
C LEU A 92 0.46 -8.63 -10.27
N ASP A 93 0.79 -9.80 -10.83
CA ASP A 93 2.09 -10.00 -11.46
C ASP A 93 2.12 -9.21 -12.77
N VAL A 94 2.83 -8.08 -12.78
CA VAL A 94 2.85 -7.19 -13.95
C VAL A 94 4.08 -7.41 -14.83
N ASN A 95 5.06 -8.19 -14.36
CA ASN A 95 6.30 -8.42 -15.12
C ASN A 95 6.55 -9.88 -15.46
N GLY A 96 5.66 -10.78 -15.12
CA GLY A 96 5.73 -12.17 -15.52
C GLY A 96 6.67 -13.03 -14.68
N ASP A 97 7.09 -12.58 -13.52
CA ASP A 97 8.01 -13.35 -12.67
C ASP A 97 7.29 -14.26 -11.66
N HIS A 98 5.96 -14.36 -11.77
CA HIS A 98 5.10 -15.19 -10.93
C HIS A 98 5.03 -14.73 -9.48
N GLN A 99 5.38 -13.48 -9.20
CA GLN A 99 5.19 -12.88 -7.88
C GLN A 99 4.27 -11.68 -8.02
N PRO A 100 3.30 -11.53 -7.12
CA PRO A 100 2.38 -10.38 -7.22
C PRO A 100 3.13 -9.09 -6.93
N ASP A 101 2.92 -8.11 -7.80
CA ASP A 101 3.44 -6.76 -7.61
C ASP A 101 2.35 -5.90 -7.02
N MET A 102 2.73 -4.81 -6.34
CA MET A 102 1.78 -3.95 -5.67
C MET A 102 1.43 -2.76 -6.56
N ILE A 103 0.13 -2.51 -6.72
CA ILE A 103 -0.35 -1.37 -7.49
C ILE A 103 -1.12 -0.45 -6.55
N ILE A 104 -0.68 0.80 -6.47
CA ILE A 104 -1.33 1.84 -5.68
C ILE A 104 -2.24 2.61 -6.62
N HIS A 105 -3.52 2.70 -6.28
CA HIS A 105 -4.53 3.37 -7.09
C HIS A 105 -5.00 4.64 -6.41
N PHE A 106 -5.00 5.75 -7.13
CA PHE A 106 -5.58 7.00 -6.67
C PHE A 106 -5.89 7.90 -7.88
N GLN A 107 -7.05 8.52 -7.88
CA GLN A 107 -7.44 9.52 -8.91
C GLN A 107 -7.22 9.01 -10.34
N GLY A 108 -7.54 7.74 -10.61
CA GLY A 108 -7.33 7.17 -11.93
C GLY A 108 -5.88 6.91 -12.29
N THR A 109 -4.96 7.14 -11.37
CA THR A 109 -3.53 6.92 -11.54
C THR A 109 -3.15 5.60 -10.88
N GLN A 110 -2.17 4.93 -11.47
CA GLN A 110 -1.61 3.69 -10.93
C GLN A 110 -0.12 3.86 -10.74
N VAL A 111 0.37 3.51 -9.55
CA VAL A 111 1.80 3.49 -9.26
C VAL A 111 2.16 2.07 -8.89
N VAL A 112 3.16 1.51 -9.55
CA VAL A 112 3.54 0.11 -9.40
C VAL A 112 4.81 0.00 -8.58
N PHE A 113 4.78 -0.90 -7.59
CA PHE A 113 5.97 -1.33 -6.86
C PHE A 113 6.21 -2.79 -7.19
N ILE A 114 7.42 -3.11 -7.63
CA ILE A 114 7.79 -4.46 -8.03
C ILE A 114 8.16 -5.29 -6.81
N ASN A 115 7.65 -6.51 -6.76
CA ASN A 115 8.00 -7.48 -5.73
C ASN A 115 9.35 -8.10 -6.08
N ASP A 116 10.38 -7.75 -5.30
CA ASP A 116 11.74 -8.14 -5.61
C ASP A 116 12.48 -8.48 -4.31
N GLN A 117 12.99 -9.71 -4.23
CA GLN A 117 13.83 -10.16 -3.12
C GLN A 117 13.17 -9.96 -1.75
N GLY A 118 11.89 -10.27 -1.67
CA GLY A 118 11.17 -10.27 -0.40
C GLY A 118 10.64 -8.91 0.05
N SER A 119 10.71 -7.89 -0.80
CA SER A 119 10.12 -6.59 -0.52
C SER A 119 9.66 -5.95 -1.81
N PHE A 120 9.08 -4.77 -1.70
CA PHE A 120 8.64 -4.01 -2.88
C PHE A 120 9.60 -2.87 -3.15
N ARG A 121 9.79 -2.56 -4.42
CA ARG A 121 10.60 -1.42 -4.86
C ARG A 121 9.91 -0.68 -6.00
N PRO A 122 10.23 0.59 -6.20
CA PRO A 122 9.68 1.33 -7.35
C PRO A 122 10.13 0.74 -8.67
N LEU A 123 9.38 1.02 -9.73
CA LEU A 123 9.77 0.64 -11.09
C LEU A 123 11.09 1.29 -11.47
N ARG A 124 11.94 0.53 -12.15
CA ARG A 124 13.13 1.07 -12.80
C ARG A 124 12.72 1.70 -14.13
N PRO A 125 13.52 2.64 -14.65
CA PRO A 125 13.16 3.28 -15.93
C PRO A 125 12.94 2.31 -17.08
N ASP A 126 13.75 1.22 -17.15
CA ASP A 126 13.63 0.25 -18.22
C ASP A 126 12.43 -0.68 -18.07
N GLU A 127 11.81 -0.71 -16.90
CA GLU A 127 10.61 -1.52 -16.64
C GLU A 127 9.32 -0.77 -16.92
N ARG A 128 9.39 0.54 -17.07
CA ARG A 128 8.19 1.38 -17.12
C ARG A 128 7.32 1.06 -18.34
N ALA A 129 7.90 1.05 -19.53
CA ALA A 129 7.12 0.85 -20.74
C ALA A 129 6.47 -0.53 -20.80
N PRO A 130 7.18 -1.64 -20.51
CA PRO A 130 6.52 -2.95 -20.50
C PRO A 130 5.40 -3.05 -19.50
N VAL A 131 5.57 -2.48 -18.32
CA VAL A 131 4.55 -2.55 -17.28
C VAL A 131 3.34 -1.73 -17.66
N GLU A 132 3.54 -0.51 -18.18
CA GLU A 132 2.42 0.32 -18.63
C GLU A 132 1.64 -0.36 -19.74
N GLN A 133 2.35 -1.01 -20.67
CA GLN A 133 1.68 -1.74 -21.74
C GLN A 133 0.86 -2.91 -21.17
N PHE A 134 1.40 -3.63 -20.22
CA PHE A 134 0.69 -4.73 -19.59
C PHE A 134 -0.59 -4.23 -18.92
N LEU A 135 -0.50 -3.14 -18.18
CA LEU A 135 -1.66 -2.60 -17.48
C LEU A 135 -2.74 -2.13 -18.44
N GLN A 136 -2.36 -1.52 -19.56
CA GLN A 136 -3.32 -1.10 -20.57
C GLN A 136 -4.05 -2.30 -21.16
N GLN A 137 -3.34 -3.37 -21.43
CA GLN A 137 -3.92 -4.58 -22.02
C GLN A 137 -4.85 -5.31 -21.06
N HIS A 138 -4.66 -5.15 -19.76
CA HIS A 138 -5.44 -5.85 -18.76
C HIS A 138 -6.48 -4.96 -18.08
N GLY A 139 -6.72 -3.76 -18.61
CA GLY A 139 -7.77 -2.88 -18.15
C GLY A 139 -7.59 -2.36 -16.74
N GLN A 140 -6.37 -2.31 -16.27
CA GLN A 140 -6.09 -1.83 -14.91
C GLN A 140 -5.97 -0.32 -14.85
#